data_8ef24dfbb1ff3d5ad73ed183811941b6
#
_entry.id   8ef24dfbb1ff3d5ad73ed183811941b6
#
_cell.length_a   1.000
_cell.length_b   1.000
_cell.length_c   1.000
_cell.angle_alpha   90.00
_cell.angle_beta   90.00
_cell.angle_gamma   90.00
#
_symmetry.space_group_name_H-M   'P 1'
#
loop_
_entity.id
_entity.type
_entity.pdbx_description
1 polymer ?
#
loop_
_entity_poly.entity_id
_entity_poly.type
_entity_poly.pdbx_seq_one_letter_code
_entity_poly.pdbx_strand_id
1 'polypeptide(L)'
;MRSSIKCSVCGYIGEDSTIKQVCPACGAPQTSFEHYEYGINEKRLSNLKLHLHPVLVHFPISIAVLSFIVLVIAFSMEAATNSAWILIEKIISIILPFTIIAAMASGLFDAKSRLRDVIGQLQRQKIVLGTLFLVVSGISAILINYEFFTWFGKAVILLLSMLNILFSIKLGRKGASLLCVMIKDPD
;
A
#
# COMPACT_ATOMS: atom_id res chain seq x y z
N MET A 1 -23.10 19.68 -14.19
CA MET A 1 -22.52 19.14 -12.92
C MET A 1 -23.18 17.82 -12.64
N ARG A 2 -22.40 16.75 -12.44
CA ARG A 2 -22.98 15.44 -12.06
C ARG A 2 -23.30 15.51 -10.57
N SER A 3 -24.56 15.28 -10.20
CA SER A 3 -25.00 15.27 -8.82
C SER A 3 -24.39 14.07 -8.09
N SER A 4 -23.69 14.30 -6.99
CA SER A 4 -23.21 13.23 -6.11
C SER A 4 -24.16 13.09 -4.93
N ILE A 5 -24.36 11.85 -4.47
CA ILE A 5 -25.20 11.53 -3.33
C ILE A 5 -24.40 10.73 -2.31
N LYS A 6 -24.70 10.94 -1.03
CA LYS A 6 -24.04 10.30 0.11
C LYS A 6 -25.05 9.49 0.90
N CYS A 7 -24.70 8.24 1.20
CA CYS A 7 -25.49 7.41 2.09
C CYS A 7 -25.36 7.90 3.54
N SER A 8 -26.46 8.23 4.20
CA SER A 8 -26.49 8.67 5.60
C SER A 8 -26.12 7.55 6.58
N VAL A 9 -26.29 6.27 6.18
CA VAL A 9 -26.02 5.11 7.04
C VAL A 9 -24.52 4.77 7.08
N CYS A 10 -23.83 4.69 5.91
CA CYS A 10 -22.44 4.24 5.87
C CYS A 10 -21.45 5.27 5.31
N GLY A 11 -21.93 6.43 4.89
CA GLY A 11 -21.07 7.48 4.32
C GLY A 11 -20.59 7.23 2.89
N TYR A 12 -21.06 6.14 2.22
CA TYR A 12 -20.73 5.89 0.82
C TYR A 12 -21.16 7.07 -0.07
N ILE A 13 -20.26 7.52 -0.94
CA ILE A 13 -20.54 8.62 -1.87
C ILE A 13 -20.44 8.06 -3.29
N GLY A 14 -21.49 8.26 -4.09
CA GLY A 14 -21.57 7.82 -5.48
C GLY A 14 -22.21 8.86 -6.37
N GLU A 15 -22.23 8.58 -7.69
CA GLU A 15 -23.00 9.39 -8.65
C GLU A 15 -24.47 8.94 -8.62
N ASP A 16 -25.39 9.89 -8.62
CA ASP A 16 -26.84 9.62 -8.58
C ASP A 16 -27.29 8.65 -9.67
N SER A 17 -26.70 8.74 -10.85
CA SER A 17 -26.96 7.86 -11.98
C SER A 17 -26.56 6.39 -11.77
N THR A 18 -25.70 6.08 -10.80
CA THR A 18 -25.17 4.72 -10.58
C THR A 18 -25.90 3.95 -9.50
N ILE A 19 -26.71 4.63 -8.66
CA ILE A 19 -27.40 4.02 -7.53
C ILE A 19 -28.86 3.81 -7.90
N LYS A 20 -29.26 2.53 -8.11
CA LYS A 20 -30.59 2.23 -8.63
C LYS A 20 -31.66 1.98 -7.56
N GLN A 21 -31.36 1.26 -6.48
CA GLN A 21 -32.35 0.90 -5.45
C GLN A 21 -31.79 0.84 -4.03
N VAL A 22 -30.56 0.35 -3.87
CA VAL A 22 -29.92 0.17 -2.56
C VAL A 22 -28.47 0.64 -2.60
N CYS A 23 -27.95 0.99 -1.43
CA CYS A 23 -26.53 1.38 -1.30
C CYS A 23 -25.61 0.19 -1.64
N PRO A 24 -24.67 0.31 -2.58
CA PRO A 24 -23.78 -0.76 -2.97
C PRO A 24 -22.79 -1.17 -1.87
N ALA A 25 -22.61 -0.32 -0.83
CA ALA A 25 -21.69 -0.61 0.26
C ALA A 25 -22.37 -1.27 1.46
N CYS A 26 -23.60 -0.83 1.86
CA CYS A 26 -24.24 -1.32 3.07
C CYS A 26 -25.67 -1.89 2.85
N GLY A 27 -26.21 -1.84 1.64
CA GLY A 27 -27.56 -2.32 1.33
C GLY A 27 -28.71 -1.42 1.81
N ALA A 28 -28.43 -0.24 2.37
CA ALA A 28 -29.48 0.71 2.81
C ALA A 28 -30.35 1.16 1.62
N PRO A 29 -31.65 1.43 1.83
CA PRO A 29 -32.57 1.82 0.78
C PRO A 29 -32.19 3.19 0.19
N GLN A 30 -32.68 3.48 -1.02
CA GLN A 30 -32.40 4.74 -1.74
C GLN A 30 -32.83 6.00 -0.93
N THR A 31 -33.83 5.86 -0.08
CA THR A 31 -34.30 6.94 0.83
C THR A 31 -33.24 7.40 1.85
N SER A 32 -32.18 6.61 2.03
CA SER A 32 -31.06 6.95 2.94
C SER A 32 -29.97 7.79 2.26
N PHE A 33 -30.18 8.25 1.00
CA PHE A 33 -29.22 9.07 0.30
C PHE A 33 -29.61 10.54 0.36
N GLU A 34 -28.60 11.36 0.64
CA GLU A 34 -28.68 12.81 0.67
C GLU A 34 -27.83 13.41 -0.46
N HIS A 35 -28.25 14.56 -0.98
CA HIS A 35 -27.48 15.30 -1.96
C HIS A 35 -26.14 15.72 -1.34
N TYR A 36 -25.04 15.47 -2.05
CA TYR A 36 -23.69 15.75 -1.55
C TYR A 36 -22.89 16.58 -2.55
N GLU A 37 -22.43 17.73 -2.11
CA GLU A 37 -21.51 18.57 -2.88
C GLU A 37 -20.09 18.44 -2.33
N TYR A 38 -19.16 18.07 -3.21
CA TYR A 38 -17.75 18.10 -2.86
C TYR A 38 -17.29 19.55 -2.74
N GLY A 39 -16.94 20.03 -1.55
CA GLY A 39 -16.37 21.36 -1.31
C GLY A 39 -14.92 21.51 -1.85
N ILE A 40 -14.58 20.81 -2.93
CA ILE A 40 -13.25 20.79 -3.56
C ILE A 40 -13.36 20.99 -5.06
N ASN A 41 -12.29 21.57 -5.66
CA ASN A 41 -12.22 21.82 -7.11
C ASN A 41 -12.28 20.49 -7.91
N GLU A 42 -12.92 20.50 -9.08
CA GLU A 42 -13.07 19.33 -9.98
C GLU A 42 -11.75 18.63 -10.32
N LYS A 43 -10.68 19.39 -10.58
CA LYS A 43 -9.34 18.85 -10.83
C LYS A 43 -8.82 18.03 -9.62
N ARG A 44 -9.08 18.50 -8.41
CA ARG A 44 -8.70 17.80 -7.18
C ARG A 44 -9.56 16.56 -6.97
N LEU A 45 -10.85 16.64 -7.28
CA LEU A 45 -11.76 15.50 -7.22
C LEU A 45 -11.38 14.40 -8.23
N SER A 46 -11.00 14.77 -9.47
CA SER A 46 -10.56 13.80 -10.48
C SER A 46 -9.30 13.05 -10.04
N ASN A 47 -8.33 13.75 -9.44
CA ASN A 47 -7.12 13.12 -8.89
C ASN A 47 -7.44 12.13 -7.77
N LEU A 48 -8.41 12.43 -6.91
CA LEU A 48 -8.84 11.54 -5.82
C LEU A 48 -9.54 10.28 -6.34
N LYS A 49 -10.30 10.40 -7.45
CA LYS A 49 -10.99 9.28 -8.10
C LYS A 49 -10.04 8.29 -8.78
N LEU A 50 -8.78 8.66 -9.04
CA LEU A 50 -7.77 7.75 -9.63
C LEU A 50 -7.40 6.58 -8.72
N HIS A 51 -7.59 6.70 -7.39
CA HIS A 51 -7.23 5.68 -6.41
C HIS A 51 -5.81 5.10 -6.60
N LEU A 52 -4.87 5.93 -7.10
CA LEU A 52 -3.54 5.49 -7.51
C LEU A 52 -2.75 4.89 -6.34
N HIS A 53 -2.77 5.55 -5.18
CA HIS A 53 -2.03 5.08 -4.01
C HIS A 53 -2.51 3.72 -3.49
N PRO A 54 -3.82 3.45 -3.30
CA PRO A 54 -4.30 2.13 -2.90
C PRO A 54 -3.86 1.00 -3.84
N VAL A 55 -3.81 1.24 -5.14
CA VAL A 55 -3.35 0.24 -6.12
C VAL A 55 -1.84 0.00 -5.97
N LEU A 56 -1.04 1.07 -5.93
CA LEU A 56 0.42 0.96 -5.94
C LEU A 56 0.99 0.35 -4.65
N VAL A 57 0.35 0.52 -3.49
CA VAL A 57 0.85 -0.07 -2.23
C VAL A 57 0.76 -1.60 -2.18
N HIS A 58 -0.09 -2.22 -2.99
CA HIS A 58 -0.19 -3.67 -3.02
C HIS A 58 1.06 -4.33 -3.62
N PHE A 59 1.77 -3.65 -4.55
CA PHE A 59 2.97 -4.20 -5.17
C PHE A 59 4.10 -4.46 -4.17
N PRO A 60 4.60 -3.48 -3.40
CA PRO A 60 5.68 -3.73 -2.45
C PRO A 60 5.30 -4.73 -1.36
N ILE A 61 4.03 -4.79 -0.93
CA ILE A 61 3.55 -5.77 0.04
C ILE A 61 3.66 -7.19 -0.53
N SER A 62 3.09 -7.40 -1.72
CA SER A 62 3.09 -8.73 -2.37
C SER A 62 4.50 -9.17 -2.72
N ILE A 63 5.35 -8.27 -3.23
CA ILE A 63 6.72 -8.56 -3.60
C ILE A 63 7.57 -8.88 -2.36
N ALA A 64 7.39 -8.18 -1.23
CA ALA A 64 8.12 -8.48 0.01
C ALA A 64 7.78 -9.89 0.55
N VAL A 65 6.50 -10.29 0.48
CA VAL A 65 6.07 -11.63 0.89
C VAL A 65 6.61 -12.68 -0.08
N LEU A 66 6.53 -12.43 -1.39
CA LEU A 66 7.04 -13.33 -2.42
C LEU A 66 8.56 -13.54 -2.27
N SER A 67 9.32 -12.46 -2.07
CA SER A 67 10.76 -12.51 -1.80
C SER A 67 11.10 -13.42 -0.62
N PHE A 68 10.41 -13.28 0.51
CA PHE A 68 10.64 -14.15 1.65
C PHE A 68 10.37 -15.63 1.33
N ILE A 69 9.27 -15.94 0.64
CA ILE A 69 8.93 -17.31 0.24
C ILE A 69 10.01 -17.89 -0.69
N VAL A 70 10.42 -17.13 -1.70
CA VAL A 70 11.46 -17.54 -2.67
C VAL A 70 12.79 -17.79 -1.95
N LEU A 71 13.18 -16.93 -1.00
CA LEU A 71 14.40 -17.12 -0.21
C LEU A 71 14.35 -18.39 0.65
N VAL A 72 13.22 -18.65 1.31
CA VAL A 72 13.03 -19.86 2.11
C VAL A 72 13.18 -21.11 1.22
N ILE A 73 12.56 -21.13 0.05
CA ILE A 73 12.67 -22.23 -0.92
C ILE A 73 14.13 -22.37 -1.39
N ALA A 74 14.75 -21.26 -1.85
CA ALA A 74 16.10 -21.27 -2.36
C ALA A 74 17.12 -21.81 -1.34
N PHE A 75 17.00 -21.39 -0.08
CA PHE A 75 17.94 -21.80 0.96
C PHE A 75 17.67 -23.20 1.54
N SER A 76 16.49 -23.77 1.29
CA SER A 76 16.12 -25.13 1.68
C SER A 76 16.50 -26.19 0.65
N MET A 77 16.80 -25.79 -0.59
CA MET A 77 17.13 -26.70 -1.69
C MET A 77 18.63 -26.99 -1.79
N GLU A 78 18.97 -28.12 -2.39
CA GLU A 78 20.35 -28.46 -2.72
C GLU A 78 20.96 -27.53 -3.78
N ALA A 79 22.26 -27.37 -3.78
CA ALA A 79 23.01 -26.44 -4.62
C ALA A 79 22.68 -26.53 -6.13
N ALA A 80 22.39 -27.73 -6.64
CA ALA A 80 22.07 -27.92 -8.05
C ALA A 80 20.72 -27.34 -8.49
N THR A 81 19.74 -27.26 -7.58
CA THR A 81 18.35 -26.79 -7.86
C THR A 81 18.08 -25.39 -7.39
N ASN A 82 18.92 -24.81 -6.52
CA ASN A 82 18.69 -23.49 -5.96
C ASN A 82 19.04 -22.34 -6.91
N SER A 83 19.81 -22.55 -7.97
CA SER A 83 20.29 -21.52 -8.89
C SER A 83 19.15 -20.74 -9.58
N ALA A 84 18.10 -21.44 -9.99
CA ALA A 84 16.92 -20.80 -10.59
C ALA A 84 16.18 -19.93 -9.58
N TRP A 85 15.99 -20.39 -8.34
CA TRP A 85 15.34 -19.64 -7.28
C TRP A 85 16.14 -18.40 -6.85
N ILE A 86 17.47 -18.54 -6.79
CA ILE A 86 18.36 -17.41 -6.53
C ILE A 86 18.28 -16.37 -7.65
N LEU A 87 18.22 -16.80 -8.92
CA LEU A 87 18.05 -15.86 -10.04
C LEU A 87 16.72 -15.10 -9.95
N ILE A 88 15.63 -15.81 -9.66
CA ILE A 88 14.31 -15.19 -9.44
C ILE A 88 14.40 -14.16 -8.32
N GLU A 89 15.04 -14.52 -7.20
CA GLU A 89 15.16 -13.61 -6.06
C GLU A 89 16.03 -12.38 -6.37
N LYS A 90 17.11 -12.53 -7.13
CA LYS A 90 17.91 -11.39 -7.60
C LYS A 90 17.04 -10.37 -8.35
N ILE A 91 16.16 -10.84 -9.24
CA ILE A 91 15.22 -9.98 -9.98
C ILE A 91 14.23 -9.33 -9.03
N ILE A 92 13.60 -10.11 -8.15
CA ILE A 92 12.60 -9.62 -7.18
C ILE A 92 13.23 -8.58 -6.25
N SER A 93 14.43 -8.82 -5.75
CA SER A 93 15.14 -7.93 -4.83
C SER A 93 15.45 -6.55 -5.44
N ILE A 94 15.71 -6.50 -6.76
CA ILE A 94 15.89 -5.24 -7.48
C ILE A 94 14.55 -4.51 -7.67
N ILE A 95 13.48 -5.22 -8.00
CA ILE A 95 12.16 -4.63 -8.26
C ILE A 95 11.56 -4.03 -6.99
N LEU A 96 11.75 -4.64 -5.83
CA LEU A 96 11.15 -4.23 -4.56
C LEU A 96 11.41 -2.75 -4.20
N PRO A 97 12.66 -2.23 -4.18
CA PRO A 97 12.93 -0.83 -3.89
C PRO A 97 12.20 0.14 -4.84
N PHE A 98 12.12 -0.18 -6.12
CA PHE A 98 11.40 0.66 -7.10
C PHE A 98 9.91 0.71 -6.83
N THR A 99 9.29 -0.41 -6.45
CA THR A 99 7.87 -0.42 -6.09
C THR A 99 7.59 0.35 -4.80
N ILE A 100 8.52 0.34 -3.85
CA ILE A 100 8.43 1.15 -2.62
C ILE A 100 8.49 2.64 -2.97
N ILE A 101 9.42 3.06 -3.84
CA ILE A 101 9.52 4.44 -4.30
C ILE A 101 8.23 4.89 -4.99
N ALA A 102 7.67 4.06 -5.88
CA ALA A 102 6.42 4.35 -6.56
C ALA A 102 5.24 4.49 -5.57
N ALA A 103 5.16 3.60 -4.57
CA ALA A 103 4.15 3.67 -3.52
C ALA A 103 4.32 4.91 -2.64
N MET A 104 5.54 5.31 -2.29
CA MET A 104 5.82 6.53 -1.53
C MET A 104 5.45 7.78 -2.32
N ALA A 105 5.84 7.86 -3.59
CA ALA A 105 5.51 8.99 -4.46
C ALA A 105 3.99 9.14 -4.63
N SER A 106 3.28 8.04 -4.88
CA SER A 106 1.81 8.05 -4.98
C SER A 106 1.14 8.46 -3.66
N GLY A 107 1.70 8.04 -2.52
CA GLY A 107 1.21 8.42 -1.19
C GLY A 107 1.38 9.91 -0.90
N LEU A 108 2.48 10.51 -1.30
CA LEU A 108 2.71 11.96 -1.19
C LEU A 108 1.76 12.74 -2.11
N PHE A 109 1.55 12.26 -3.34
CA PHE A 109 0.61 12.85 -4.29
C PHE A 109 -0.83 12.82 -3.74
N ASP A 110 -1.25 11.67 -3.21
CA ASP A 110 -2.56 11.49 -2.60
C ASP A 110 -2.74 12.37 -1.34
N ALA A 111 -1.71 12.44 -0.48
CA ALA A 111 -1.72 13.30 0.69
C ALA A 111 -1.87 14.79 0.32
N LYS A 112 -1.14 15.28 -0.70
CA LYS A 112 -1.29 16.63 -1.22
C LYS A 112 -2.70 16.91 -1.76
N SER A 113 -3.35 15.90 -2.31
CA SER A 113 -4.69 16.02 -2.85
C SER A 113 -5.78 15.94 -1.78
N ARG A 114 -5.59 15.18 -0.69
CA ARG A 114 -6.59 14.97 0.37
C ARG A 114 -6.45 15.91 1.55
N LEU A 115 -5.22 16.19 1.98
CA LEU A 115 -4.95 16.89 3.23
C LEU A 115 -4.60 18.36 2.98
N ARG A 116 -5.04 19.25 3.88
CA ARG A 116 -4.58 20.65 3.90
C ARG A 116 -3.12 20.76 4.33
N ASP A 117 -2.71 19.88 5.26
CA ASP A 117 -1.34 19.82 5.76
C ASP A 117 -0.70 18.47 5.36
N VAL A 118 0.26 18.54 4.45
CA VAL A 118 1.01 17.38 3.92
C VAL A 118 1.99 16.82 4.96
N ILE A 119 2.31 17.55 6.03
CA ILE A 119 3.37 17.23 7.00
C ILE A 119 2.82 16.86 8.39
N GLY A 120 1.55 16.51 8.48
CA GLY A 120 0.93 16.04 9.73
C GLY A 120 1.69 14.86 10.37
N GLN A 121 1.55 14.70 11.69
CA GLN A 121 2.31 13.70 12.47
C GLN A 121 2.21 12.28 11.89
N LEU A 122 1.03 11.88 11.42
CA LEU A 122 0.81 10.56 10.83
C LEU A 122 1.56 10.39 9.51
N GLN A 123 1.60 11.45 8.70
CA GLN A 123 2.30 11.45 7.41
C GLN A 123 3.82 11.37 7.61
N ARG A 124 4.36 12.11 8.59
CA ARG A 124 5.78 12.00 8.96
C ARG A 124 6.17 10.58 9.36
N GLN A 125 5.33 9.90 10.17
CA GLN A 125 5.57 8.51 10.55
C GLN A 125 5.56 7.56 9.35
N LYS A 126 4.67 7.78 8.37
CA LYS A 126 4.64 6.98 7.12
C LYS A 126 5.88 7.20 6.27
N ILE A 127 6.36 8.45 6.16
CA ILE A 127 7.58 8.78 5.42
C ILE A 127 8.77 8.08 6.07
N VAL A 128 8.94 8.18 7.39
CA VAL A 128 10.05 7.53 8.12
C VAL A 128 10.00 6.01 7.93
N LEU A 129 8.83 5.38 8.12
CA LEU A 129 8.70 3.93 7.93
C LEU A 129 8.94 3.51 6.48
N GLY A 130 8.46 4.28 5.50
CA GLY A 130 8.70 4.03 4.08
C GLY A 130 10.18 4.15 3.71
N THR A 131 10.88 5.15 4.26
CA THR A 131 12.33 5.30 4.07
C THR A 131 13.10 4.15 4.69
N LEU A 132 12.75 3.71 5.90
CA LEU A 132 13.36 2.53 6.52
C LEU A 132 13.12 1.26 5.70
N PHE A 133 11.91 1.07 5.20
CA PHE A 133 11.57 -0.03 4.30
C PHE A 133 12.42 0.00 3.02
N LEU A 134 12.58 1.19 2.41
CA LEU A 134 13.43 1.38 1.23
C LEU A 134 14.90 1.04 1.50
N VAL A 135 15.45 1.52 2.62
CA VAL A 135 16.85 1.25 3.01
C VAL A 135 17.07 -0.24 3.25
N VAL A 136 16.19 -0.89 4.00
CA VAL A 136 16.30 -2.33 4.30
C VAL A 136 16.18 -3.17 3.03
N SER A 137 15.23 -2.82 2.13
CA SER A 137 15.10 -3.52 0.84
C SER A 137 16.31 -3.31 -0.07
N GLY A 138 16.90 -2.11 -0.08
CA GLY A 138 18.13 -1.82 -0.82
C GLY A 138 19.33 -2.63 -0.30
N ILE A 139 19.51 -2.71 1.02
CA ILE A 139 20.56 -3.54 1.62
C ILE A 139 20.34 -5.02 1.26
N SER A 140 19.10 -5.52 1.35
CA SER A 140 18.76 -6.89 0.95
C SER A 140 19.13 -7.15 -0.51
N ALA A 141 18.78 -6.24 -1.42
CA ALA A 141 19.08 -6.35 -2.84
C ALA A 141 20.61 -6.41 -3.09
N ILE A 142 21.38 -5.56 -2.40
CA ILE A 142 22.84 -5.58 -2.49
C ILE A 142 23.40 -6.94 -2.05
N LEU A 143 23.04 -7.42 -0.85
CA LEU A 143 23.55 -8.67 -0.33
C LEU A 143 23.22 -9.89 -1.21
N ILE A 144 22.00 -9.93 -1.76
CA ILE A 144 21.54 -11.00 -2.65
C ILE A 144 22.31 -10.98 -3.98
N ASN A 145 22.51 -9.81 -4.57
CA ASN A 145 23.18 -9.66 -5.86
C ASN A 145 24.69 -9.88 -5.78
N TYR A 146 25.30 -9.55 -4.63
CA TYR A 146 26.71 -9.89 -4.34
C TYR A 146 26.90 -11.32 -3.84
N GLU A 147 25.85 -12.15 -3.84
CA GLU A 147 25.90 -13.57 -3.46
C GLU A 147 26.47 -13.82 -2.05
N PHE A 148 26.13 -12.97 -1.10
CA PHE A 148 26.54 -13.14 0.30
C PHE A 148 25.81 -14.32 0.95
N PHE A 149 26.03 -15.55 0.42
CA PHE A 149 25.31 -16.77 0.81
C PHE A 149 26.09 -17.65 1.79
N THR A 150 27.00 -17.09 2.57
CA THR A 150 27.55 -17.77 3.74
C THR A 150 26.42 -18.13 4.71
N TRP A 151 26.64 -19.08 5.63
CA TRP A 151 25.63 -19.43 6.63
C TRP A 151 25.11 -18.18 7.37
N PHE A 152 26.00 -17.31 7.79
CA PHE A 152 25.67 -16.04 8.43
C PHE A 152 24.94 -15.10 7.46
N GLY A 153 25.39 -15.01 6.21
CA GLY A 153 24.77 -14.18 5.19
C GLY A 153 23.33 -14.58 4.88
N LYS A 154 23.05 -15.88 4.78
CA LYS A 154 21.68 -16.40 4.60
C LYS A 154 20.77 -16.00 5.76
N ALA A 155 21.24 -16.12 7.00
CA ALA A 155 20.49 -15.71 8.19
C ALA A 155 20.19 -14.21 8.18
N VAL A 156 21.17 -13.37 7.83
CA VAL A 156 20.99 -11.92 7.71
C VAL A 156 19.98 -11.56 6.61
N ILE A 157 20.08 -12.17 5.43
CA ILE A 157 19.16 -11.93 4.31
C ILE A 157 17.73 -12.31 4.69
N LEU A 158 17.52 -13.45 5.35
CA LEU A 158 16.20 -13.87 5.85
C LEU A 158 15.65 -12.90 6.89
N LEU A 159 16.48 -12.43 7.81
CA LEU A 159 16.08 -11.43 8.80
C LEU A 159 15.66 -10.11 8.14
N LEU A 160 16.42 -9.62 7.16
CA LEU A 160 16.08 -8.39 6.43
C LEU A 160 14.79 -8.55 5.62
N SER A 161 14.56 -9.71 4.98
CA SER A 161 13.31 -9.97 4.26
C SER A 161 12.10 -10.05 5.20
N MET A 162 12.26 -10.59 6.40
CA MET A 162 11.23 -10.56 7.44
C MET A 162 10.94 -9.13 7.92
N LEU A 163 11.98 -8.30 8.09
CA LEU A 163 11.82 -6.88 8.40
C LEU A 163 11.07 -6.13 7.30
N ASN A 164 11.31 -6.43 6.02
CA ASN A 164 10.56 -5.87 4.90
C ASN A 164 9.06 -6.18 5.01
N ILE A 165 8.68 -7.40 5.38
CA ILE A 165 7.28 -7.78 5.64
C ILE A 165 6.72 -6.98 6.83
N LEU A 166 7.46 -6.85 7.93
CA LEU A 166 7.00 -6.11 9.10
C LEU A 166 6.78 -4.62 8.80
N PHE A 167 7.65 -3.99 8.00
CA PHE A 167 7.45 -2.61 7.56
C PHE A 167 6.21 -2.47 6.67
N SER A 168 5.99 -3.40 5.74
CA SER A 168 4.82 -3.40 4.87
C SER A 168 3.50 -3.51 5.66
N ILE A 169 3.44 -4.40 6.67
CA ILE A 169 2.29 -4.55 7.56
C ILE A 169 2.05 -3.26 8.37
N LYS A 170 3.10 -2.69 8.98
CA LYS A 170 2.97 -1.44 9.76
C LYS A 170 2.48 -0.27 8.90
N LEU A 171 2.99 -0.13 7.67
CA LEU A 171 2.54 0.89 6.72
C LEU A 171 1.08 0.66 6.30
N GLY A 172 0.69 -0.57 6.02
CA GLY A 172 -0.67 -0.96 5.68
C GLY A 172 -1.66 -0.62 6.80
N ARG A 173 -1.34 -1.01 8.05
CA ARG A 173 -2.18 -0.68 9.23
C ARG A 173 -2.34 0.83 9.43
N LYS A 174 -1.26 1.61 9.28
CA LYS A 174 -1.34 3.09 9.35
C LYS A 174 -2.12 3.69 8.17
N GLY A 175 -2.15 3.03 7.01
CA GLY A 175 -2.99 3.40 5.87
C GLY A 175 -4.47 3.16 6.17
N ALA A 176 -4.80 1.99 6.70
CA ALA A 176 -6.17 1.62 7.05
C ALA A 176 -6.77 2.51 8.14
N SER A 177 -5.99 2.93 9.15
CA SER A 177 -6.49 3.82 10.21
C SER A 177 -6.99 5.17 9.70
N LEU A 178 -6.51 5.65 8.55
CA LEU A 178 -7.02 6.88 7.91
C LEU A 178 -8.41 6.69 7.28
N LEU A 179 -8.77 5.47 6.90
CA LEU A 179 -10.09 5.14 6.36
C LEU A 179 -11.13 5.03 7.48
N CYS A 180 -10.73 4.53 8.65
CA CYS A 180 -11.62 4.34 9.80
C CYS A 180 -12.04 5.64 10.49
N VAL A 181 -11.36 6.77 10.25
CA VAL A 181 -11.71 8.09 10.84
C VAL A 181 -13.09 8.61 10.37
N MET A 182 -13.64 8.02 9.30
CA MET A 182 -14.96 8.40 8.78
C MET A 182 -16.14 7.59 9.35
N ILE A 183 -15.87 6.57 10.16
CA ILE A 183 -16.94 5.81 10.83
C ILE A 183 -17.23 6.53 12.13
N LYS A 184 -18.23 7.43 12.11
CA LYS A 184 -18.83 7.99 13.31
C LYS A 184 -19.80 6.94 13.85
N ASP A 185 -19.65 6.56 15.13
CA ASP A 185 -20.67 5.74 15.78
C ASP A 185 -22.02 6.43 15.65
N PRO A 186 -23.09 5.73 15.27
CA PRO A 186 -24.44 6.30 15.36
C PRO A 186 -24.73 6.52 16.84
N ASP A 187 -24.90 7.79 17.24
CA ASP A 187 -25.50 8.17 18.53
C ASP A 187 -26.94 7.67 18.62
#